data_173579dd9be43ce69afeeb0bc062c47a
#
_entry.id   173579dd9be43ce69afeeb0bc062c47a
#
_cell.length_a   1.000
_cell.length_b   1.000
_cell.length_c   1.000
_cell.angle_alpha   90.00
_cell.angle_beta   90.00
_cell.angle_gamma   90.00
#
_symmetry.space_group_name_H-M   'P 1'
#
loop_
_entity.id
_entity.type
_entity.pdbx_description
1 polymer ?
#
loop_
_entity_poly.entity_id
_entity_poly.type
_entity_poly.pdbx_seq_one_letter_code
_entity_poly.pdbx_strand_id
1 'polypeptide(L)'
;MKNKLKAGEPVFGVSVMFPSPQVVEMVGKLGFDWVLIDCEHGSTSPENVELMAMAAEATGITPIARPWMNSAEAIMRVMDRGAMG
;
A
#
# COMPACT_ATOMS: atom_id res chain seq x y z
N MET A 1 6.01 -10.01 -4.45
CA MET A 1 6.81 -8.94 -5.09
C MET A 1 8.31 -9.17 -5.01
N LYS A 2 8.85 -9.42 -3.85
CA LYS A 2 10.30 -9.60 -3.67
C LYS A 2 10.90 -10.71 -4.53
N ASN A 3 10.20 -11.83 -4.69
CA ASN A 3 10.69 -12.96 -5.50
C ASN A 3 10.84 -12.57 -6.97
N LYS A 4 9.89 -11.80 -7.51
CA LYS A 4 9.97 -11.29 -8.89
C LYS A 4 11.16 -10.35 -9.06
N LEU A 5 11.36 -9.44 -8.09
CA LEU A 5 12.48 -8.50 -8.14
C LEU A 5 13.83 -9.22 -8.10
N LYS A 6 13.96 -10.25 -7.25
CA LYS A 6 15.19 -11.05 -7.17
C LYS A 6 15.47 -11.81 -8.46
N ALA A 7 14.42 -12.21 -9.18
CA ALA A 7 14.54 -12.89 -10.46
C ALA A 7 14.75 -11.94 -11.64
N GLY A 8 14.81 -10.62 -11.41
CA GLY A 8 14.97 -9.63 -12.46
C GLY A 8 13.68 -9.34 -13.22
N GLU A 9 12.53 -9.79 -12.71
CA GLU A 9 11.25 -9.55 -13.35
C GLU A 9 10.67 -8.19 -12.96
N PRO A 10 9.94 -7.51 -13.87
CA PRO A 10 9.28 -6.25 -13.54
C PRO A 10 8.11 -6.49 -12.58
N VAL A 11 7.86 -5.51 -11.72
CA VAL A 11 6.69 -5.49 -10.84
C VAL A 11 5.87 -4.24 -11.13
N PHE A 12 4.56 -4.38 -11.15
CA PHE A 12 3.63 -3.30 -11.49
C PHE A 12 2.69 -3.01 -10.33
N GLY A 13 2.44 -1.73 -10.09
CA GLY A 13 1.55 -1.32 -9.03
C GLY A 13 0.74 -0.09 -9.39
N VAL A 14 -0.12 0.30 -8.47
CA VAL A 14 -1.04 1.43 -8.64
C VAL A 14 -0.93 2.33 -7.42
N SER A 15 -0.91 3.63 -7.64
CA SER A 15 -0.97 4.63 -6.56
C SER A 15 -2.44 4.97 -6.28
N VAL A 16 -2.84 4.87 -5.01
CA VAL A 16 -4.19 5.20 -4.56
C VAL A 16 -4.12 6.42 -3.64
N MET A 17 -4.73 7.52 -4.06
CA MET A 17 -4.64 8.81 -3.39
C MET A 17 -5.89 9.17 -2.57
N PHE A 18 -6.85 8.26 -2.47
CA PHE A 18 -8.06 8.45 -1.69
C PHE A 18 -8.38 7.18 -0.90
N PRO A 19 -9.08 7.30 0.24
CA PRO A 19 -9.33 6.14 1.09
C PRO A 19 -10.37 5.22 0.47
N SER A 20 -9.92 4.12 -0.13
CA SER A 20 -10.81 3.12 -0.72
C SER A 20 -10.22 1.71 -0.63
N PRO A 21 -10.60 0.95 0.40
CA PRO A 21 -10.24 -0.46 0.46
C PRO A 21 -10.77 -1.25 -0.74
N GLN A 22 -11.92 -0.86 -1.28
CA GLN A 22 -12.52 -1.51 -2.45
C GLN A 22 -11.63 -1.38 -3.69
N VAL A 23 -11.05 -0.20 -3.91
CA VAL A 23 -10.12 0.00 -5.04
C VAL A 23 -8.86 -0.83 -4.85
N VAL A 24 -8.34 -0.92 -3.63
CA VAL A 24 -7.17 -1.76 -3.33
C VAL A 24 -7.48 -3.23 -3.62
N GLU A 25 -8.65 -3.70 -3.23
CA GLU A 25 -9.07 -5.07 -3.51
C GLU A 25 -9.17 -5.32 -5.01
N MET A 26 -9.75 -4.37 -5.76
CA MET A 26 -9.82 -4.47 -7.22
C MET A 26 -8.43 -4.53 -7.86
N VAL A 27 -7.52 -3.68 -7.41
CA VAL A 27 -6.13 -3.66 -7.89
C VAL A 27 -5.47 -5.03 -7.66
N GLY A 28 -5.67 -5.60 -6.49
CA GLY A 28 -5.13 -6.92 -6.17
C GLY A 28 -5.72 -8.03 -7.04
N LYS A 29 -7.03 -7.99 -7.27
CA LYS A 29 -7.71 -8.98 -8.12
C LYS A 29 -7.33 -8.87 -9.59
N LEU A 30 -6.92 -7.69 -10.04
CA LEU A 30 -6.44 -7.48 -11.40
C LEU A 30 -5.02 -8.01 -11.64
N GLY A 31 -4.32 -8.44 -10.59
CA GLY A 31 -3.01 -9.06 -10.71
C GLY A 31 -1.83 -8.12 -10.58
N PHE A 32 -2.01 -6.91 -10.08
CA PHE A 32 -0.90 -6.02 -9.77
C PHE A 32 -0.08 -6.57 -8.59
N ASP A 33 1.19 -6.18 -8.52
CA ASP A 33 2.13 -6.69 -7.52
C ASP A 33 2.13 -5.87 -6.23
N TRP A 34 1.84 -4.56 -6.34
CA TRP A 34 1.86 -3.67 -5.19
C TRP A 34 0.85 -2.53 -5.36
N VAL A 35 0.52 -1.92 -4.25
CA VAL A 35 -0.31 -0.72 -4.20
C VAL A 35 0.40 0.32 -3.34
N LEU A 36 0.45 1.56 -3.81
CA LEU A 36 0.96 2.68 -3.02
C LEU A 36 -0.22 3.41 -2.38
N ILE A 37 -0.26 3.38 -1.06
CA ILE A 37 -1.23 4.14 -0.26
C ILE A 37 -0.61 5.50 0.00
N ASP A 38 -1.09 6.52 -0.69
CA ASP A 38 -0.51 7.86 -0.62
C ASP A 38 -1.18 8.69 0.47
N CYS A 39 -0.45 8.91 1.58
CA CYS A 39 -0.92 9.73 2.68
C CYS A 39 -0.41 11.17 2.59
N GLU A 40 0.57 11.44 1.73
CA GLU A 40 1.14 12.78 1.57
C GLU A 40 0.28 13.66 0.67
N HIS A 41 -0.07 13.15 -0.50
CA HIS A 41 -0.85 13.89 -1.50
C HIS A 41 -2.31 13.46 -1.56
N GLY A 42 -2.70 12.48 -0.76
CA GLY A 42 -4.06 11.98 -0.68
C GLY A 42 -4.74 12.38 0.62
N SER A 43 -5.99 11.95 0.79
CA SER A 43 -6.81 12.22 1.96
C SER A 43 -6.89 11.04 2.92
N THR A 44 -5.90 10.16 2.89
CA THR A 44 -5.88 8.91 3.66
C THR A 44 -5.44 9.15 5.11
N SER A 45 -6.25 8.71 6.06
CA SER A 45 -5.96 8.74 7.50
C SER A 45 -5.33 7.42 7.97
N PRO A 46 -4.77 7.35 9.20
CA PRO A 46 -4.22 6.10 9.72
C PRO A 46 -5.20 4.93 9.70
N GLU A 47 -6.46 5.16 10.05
CA GLU A 47 -7.49 4.12 10.03
C GLU A 47 -7.71 3.57 8.62
N ASN A 48 -7.69 4.44 7.63
CA ASN A 48 -7.83 4.05 6.24
C ASN A 48 -6.62 3.26 5.74
N VAL A 49 -5.41 3.61 6.18
CA VAL A 49 -4.20 2.83 5.86
C VAL A 49 -4.38 1.40 6.33
N GLU A 50 -4.88 1.20 7.55
CA GLU A 50 -5.11 -0.13 8.09
C GLU A 50 -6.09 -0.94 7.24
N LEU A 51 -7.24 -0.34 6.89
CA LEU A 51 -8.24 -0.99 6.06
C LEU A 51 -7.72 -1.31 4.65
N MET A 52 -6.98 -0.39 4.07
CA MET A 52 -6.39 -0.59 2.74
C MET A 52 -5.30 -1.65 2.75
N ALA A 53 -4.48 -1.69 3.80
CA ALA A 53 -3.47 -2.73 3.97
C ALA A 53 -4.12 -4.11 4.16
N MET A 54 -5.22 -4.19 4.89
CA MET A 54 -5.99 -5.43 5.03
C MET A 54 -6.53 -5.92 3.69
N ALA A 55 -7.05 -5.01 2.87
CA ALA A 55 -7.55 -5.35 1.54
C ALA A 55 -6.40 -5.84 0.63
N ALA A 56 -5.24 -5.23 0.73
CA ALA A 56 -4.05 -5.67 -0.01
C ALA A 56 -3.63 -7.07 0.43
N GLU A 57 -3.58 -7.32 1.73
CA GLU A 57 -3.22 -8.64 2.27
C GLU A 57 -4.20 -9.71 1.80
N ALA A 58 -5.49 -9.41 1.81
CA ALA A 58 -6.53 -10.36 1.40
C ALA A 58 -6.40 -10.77 -0.07
N THR A 59 -5.82 -9.94 -0.92
CA THR A 59 -5.63 -10.22 -2.34
C THR A 59 -4.19 -10.58 -2.71
N GLY A 60 -3.29 -10.60 -1.73
CA GLY A 60 -1.90 -11.03 -1.93
C GLY A 60 -0.97 -9.99 -2.55
N ILE A 61 -1.38 -8.73 -2.65
CA ILE A 61 -0.50 -7.67 -3.13
C ILE A 61 0.20 -6.96 -1.97
N THR A 62 1.33 -6.33 -2.28
CA THR A 62 2.16 -5.68 -1.26
C THR A 62 1.70 -4.25 -1.03
N PRO A 63 1.23 -3.89 0.17
CA PRO A 63 0.90 -2.51 0.50
C PRO A 63 2.17 -1.71 0.85
N ILE A 64 2.40 -0.66 0.09
CA ILE A 64 3.46 0.31 0.33
C ILE A 64 2.77 1.63 0.69
N ALA A 65 3.27 2.37 1.66
CA ALA A 65 2.67 3.63 2.05
C ALA A 65 3.66 4.78 1.94
N ARG A 66 3.19 5.91 1.43
CA ARG A 66 3.93 7.16 1.53
C ARG A 66 3.35 7.93 2.72
N PRO A 67 4.13 8.12 3.81
CA PRO A 67 3.62 8.77 5.02
C PRO A 67 3.37 10.26 4.80
N TRP A 68 2.70 10.89 5.78
CA TRP A 68 2.36 12.33 5.74
C TRP A 68 3.57 13.23 5.71
N MET A 69 4.66 12.80 6.34
CA MET A 69 5.92 13.53 6.39
C MET A 69 7.07 12.56 6.65
N ASN A 70 8.28 13.00 6.38
CA ASN A 70 9.48 12.21 6.63
C ASN A 70 9.88 12.35 8.11
N SER A 71 9.18 11.66 8.99
CA SER A 71 9.47 11.59 10.41
C SER A 71 9.34 10.17 10.92
N ALA A 72 10.10 9.84 11.95
CA ALA A 72 10.05 8.50 12.56
C ALA A 72 8.63 8.15 13.02
N GLU A 73 7.91 9.13 13.57
CA GLU A 73 6.54 8.92 14.06
C GLU A 73 5.58 8.60 12.90
N ALA A 74 5.62 9.36 11.81
CA ALA A 74 4.75 9.14 10.67
C ALA A 74 5.04 7.80 9.99
N ILE A 75 6.31 7.45 9.86
CA ILE A 75 6.73 6.16 9.28
C ILE A 75 6.24 5.01 10.17
N MET A 76 6.44 5.12 11.48
CA MET A 76 6.00 4.10 12.42
C MET A 76 4.49 3.88 12.36
N ARG A 77 3.70 4.96 12.22
CA ARG A 77 2.25 4.86 12.14
C ARG A 77 1.78 4.03 10.94
N VAL A 78 2.36 4.25 9.76
CA VAL A 78 1.95 3.49 8.58
C VAL A 78 2.43 2.04 8.64
N MET A 79 3.63 1.81 9.18
CA MET A 79 4.15 0.45 9.33
C MET A 79 3.33 -0.36 10.34
N ASP A 80 2.93 0.25 11.46
CA ASP A 80 2.10 -0.42 12.47
C ASP A 80 0.71 -0.76 11.94
N ARG A 81 0.25 -0.07 10.91
CA ARG A 81 -1.07 -0.30 10.28
C ARG A 81 -1.02 -1.31 9.15
N GLY A 82 0.13 -1.89 8.87
CA GLY A 82 0.26 -2.99 7.93
C GLY A 82 1.00 -2.68 6.64
N ALA A 83 1.50 -1.48 6.46
CA ALA A 83 2.36 -1.18 5.32
C ALA A 83 3.64 -2.03 5.40
N MET A 84 4.11 -2.49 4.26
CA MET A 84 5.30 -3.34 4.17
C MET A 84 6.52 -2.61 3.59
N GLY A 85 6.35 -1.35 3.28
CA GLY A 85 7.42 -0.50 2.77
C GLY A 85 6.93 0.91 2.62
#